data_6ff16cca42723c9d8afe087bc35914b1
#
_entry.id   6ff16cca42723c9d8afe087bc35914b1
#
_cell.length_a   1.000
_cell.length_b   1.000
_cell.length_c   1.000
_cell.angle_alpha   90.00
_cell.angle_beta   90.00
_cell.angle_gamma   90.00
#
_symmetry.space_group_name_H-M   'P 1'
#
loop_
_entity.id
_entity.type
_entity.pdbx_description
1 polymer ?
#
loop_
_entity_poly.entity_id
_entity_poly.type
_entity_poly.pdbx_seq_one_letter_code
_entity_poly.pdbx_strand_id
1 'polypeptide(L)'
;MAATATSVVLPPLNWVESPNASARKPGVALDLIVVHDTEGGYQSALSWFSNRHSQVSAHIVLKEDGSEATQMVPYSNKAWHCSSFNSRSIGLEMAGFAKKGYGEHEWAVAARIVAFLLHKHGIPVRWAKNGQGSGFCRHYDLGAAGSGHHDPTSDDAVWQTFVNRVKHEVQRGGFRPEWGRH
;
A
#
# COMPACT_ATOMS: atom_id res chain seq x y z
N MET A 1 -33.77 2.83 4.24
CA MET A 1 -33.16 3.14 2.93
C MET A 1 -31.68 2.80 3.06
N ALA A 2 -31.19 1.78 2.37
CA ALA A 2 -29.76 1.48 2.34
C ALA A 2 -29.07 2.58 1.54
N ALA A 3 -28.13 3.28 2.16
CA ALA A 3 -27.28 4.22 1.44
C ALA A 3 -26.56 3.43 0.34
N THR A 4 -26.78 3.79 -0.91
CA THR A 4 -26.01 3.25 -2.04
C THR A 4 -24.55 3.63 -1.80
N ALA A 5 -23.75 2.67 -1.36
CA ALA A 5 -22.31 2.85 -1.23
C ALA A 5 -21.78 3.27 -2.61
N THR A 6 -21.34 4.52 -2.71
CA THR A 6 -20.74 5.04 -3.94
C THR A 6 -19.58 4.12 -4.32
N SER A 7 -19.63 3.53 -5.51
CA SER A 7 -18.59 2.57 -5.94
C SER A 7 -17.26 3.29 -6.07
N VAL A 8 -16.31 2.93 -5.22
CA VAL A 8 -14.95 3.47 -5.26
C VAL A 8 -14.26 2.96 -6.51
N VAL A 9 -13.59 3.85 -7.24
CA VAL A 9 -12.79 3.53 -8.42
C VAL A 9 -11.30 3.70 -8.10
N LEU A 10 -10.44 3.05 -8.87
CA LEU A 10 -9.01 3.33 -8.80
C LEU A 10 -8.75 4.77 -9.26
N PRO A 11 -8.00 5.57 -8.50
CA PRO A 11 -7.74 6.96 -8.86
C PRO A 11 -6.80 7.05 -10.07
N PRO A 12 -6.64 8.21 -10.70
CA PRO A 12 -5.54 8.46 -11.63
C PRO A 12 -4.21 8.06 -11.01
N LEU A 13 -3.34 7.40 -11.78
CA LEU A 13 -2.03 6.98 -11.35
C LEU A 13 -0.95 7.72 -12.12
N ASN A 14 -0.22 8.58 -11.44
CA ASN A 14 0.92 9.29 -11.94
C ASN A 14 2.19 8.41 -11.85
N TRP A 15 3.24 8.82 -12.54
CA TRP A 15 4.56 8.21 -12.45
C TRP A 15 5.62 9.24 -12.06
N VAL A 16 6.34 8.98 -10.96
CA VAL A 16 7.52 9.73 -10.53
C VAL A 16 8.56 8.73 -10.03
N GLU A 17 9.66 8.56 -10.75
CA GLU A 17 10.66 7.55 -10.42
C GLU A 17 11.42 7.88 -9.13
N SER A 18 11.50 6.88 -8.23
CA SER A 18 12.38 6.92 -7.07
C SER A 18 13.73 6.27 -7.38
N PRO A 19 14.86 6.93 -7.10
CA PRO A 19 16.19 6.33 -7.22
C PRO A 19 16.49 5.29 -6.12
N ASN A 20 15.64 5.18 -5.10
CA ASN A 20 15.80 4.32 -3.93
C ASN A 20 15.13 2.96 -4.16
N ALA A 21 15.56 2.26 -5.18
CA ALA A 21 15.04 0.95 -5.56
C ALA A 21 16.19 0.01 -5.96
N SER A 22 15.91 -1.28 -5.95
CA SER A 22 16.87 -2.31 -6.39
C SER A 22 16.16 -3.54 -6.92
N ALA A 23 16.89 -4.40 -7.63
CA ALA A 23 16.35 -5.67 -8.09
C ALA A 23 15.84 -6.53 -6.92
N ARG A 24 14.75 -7.27 -7.14
CA ARG A 24 14.30 -8.28 -6.17
C ARG A 24 15.28 -9.45 -6.12
N LYS A 25 15.36 -10.10 -4.98
CA LYS A 25 16.20 -11.32 -4.85
C LYS A 25 15.62 -12.42 -5.75
N PRO A 26 16.44 -13.07 -6.57
CA PRO A 26 15.99 -14.20 -7.39
C PRO A 26 15.34 -15.31 -6.53
N GLY A 27 14.26 -15.90 -7.04
CA GLY A 27 13.53 -16.98 -6.37
C GLY A 27 12.64 -16.55 -5.20
N VAL A 28 12.60 -15.26 -4.85
CA VAL A 28 11.66 -14.74 -3.84
C VAL A 28 10.35 -14.35 -4.52
N ALA A 29 9.26 -14.98 -4.11
CA ALA A 29 7.93 -14.67 -4.61
C ALA A 29 7.50 -13.26 -4.15
N LEU A 30 6.79 -12.54 -5.03
CA LEU A 30 6.07 -11.31 -4.68
C LEU A 30 4.71 -11.74 -4.14
N ASP A 31 4.54 -11.75 -2.83
CA ASP A 31 3.41 -12.38 -2.17
C ASP A 31 2.83 -11.61 -0.97
N LEU A 32 3.29 -10.37 -0.77
CA LEU A 32 2.84 -9.52 0.33
C LEU A 32 2.57 -8.08 -0.14
N ILE A 33 1.46 -7.49 0.35
CA ILE A 33 1.20 -6.04 0.26
C ILE A 33 1.33 -5.46 1.66
N VAL A 34 2.12 -4.39 1.82
CA VAL A 34 2.28 -3.69 3.09
C VAL A 34 1.70 -2.29 2.96
N VAL A 35 0.78 -1.95 3.86
CA VAL A 35 0.18 -0.62 3.94
C VAL A 35 0.88 0.19 5.02
N HIS A 36 1.31 1.39 4.64
CA HIS A 36 2.04 2.35 5.45
C HIS A 36 1.30 3.67 5.54
N ASP A 37 1.86 4.59 6.33
CA ASP A 37 1.61 6.01 6.17
C ASP A 37 2.92 6.79 6.01
N THR A 38 2.77 7.99 5.43
CA THR A 38 3.93 8.85 5.14
C THR A 38 4.39 9.67 6.33
N GLU A 39 3.64 9.69 7.46
CA GLU A 39 3.80 10.66 8.56
C GLU A 39 4.00 12.09 8.03
N GLY A 40 3.31 12.42 6.94
CA GLY A 40 3.40 13.70 6.23
C GLY A 40 2.44 13.80 5.06
N GLY A 41 2.47 14.92 4.35
CA GLY A 41 1.61 15.15 3.18
C GLY A 41 2.15 14.49 1.91
N TYR A 42 1.25 14.29 0.94
CA TYR A 42 1.54 13.64 -0.34
C TYR A 42 2.76 14.21 -1.07
N GLN A 43 2.82 15.53 -1.27
CA GLN A 43 3.93 16.15 -2.01
C GLN A 43 5.27 16.02 -1.26
N SER A 44 5.26 16.07 0.07
CA SER A 44 6.47 15.87 0.86
C SER A 44 6.97 14.43 0.76
N ALA A 45 6.08 13.44 0.74
CA ALA A 45 6.43 12.04 0.53
C ALA A 45 7.04 11.81 -0.85
N LEU A 46 6.43 12.35 -1.93
CA LEU A 46 6.99 12.26 -3.28
C LEU A 46 8.39 12.86 -3.36
N SER A 47 8.59 14.06 -2.78
CA SER A 47 9.87 14.72 -2.73
C SER A 47 10.92 13.91 -1.94
N TRP A 48 10.52 13.36 -0.80
CA TRP A 48 11.40 12.55 0.05
C TRP A 48 11.84 11.26 -0.63
N PHE A 49 10.90 10.54 -1.24
CA PHE A 49 11.20 9.29 -1.95
C PHE A 49 11.97 9.50 -3.27
N SER A 50 11.90 10.69 -3.87
CA SER A 50 12.70 11.05 -5.04
C SER A 50 14.12 11.51 -4.66
N ASN A 51 14.39 11.75 -3.37
CA ASN A 51 15.71 12.14 -2.91
C ASN A 51 16.58 10.90 -2.69
N ARG A 52 17.69 10.78 -3.43
CA ARG A 52 18.65 9.68 -3.30
C ARG A 52 19.21 9.52 -1.89
N HIS A 53 19.33 10.61 -1.13
CA HIS A 53 19.88 10.58 0.22
C HIS A 53 18.89 10.10 1.28
N SER A 54 17.59 10.01 0.97
CA SER A 54 16.59 9.52 1.92
C SER A 54 16.73 8.03 2.22
N GLN A 55 17.25 7.24 1.26
CA GLN A 55 17.45 5.79 1.38
C GLN A 55 16.16 5.01 1.65
N VAL A 56 15.00 5.60 1.33
CA VAL A 56 13.66 5.01 1.48
C VAL A 56 12.81 5.27 0.24
N SER A 57 11.83 4.41 -0.01
CA SER A 57 10.85 4.57 -1.08
C SER A 57 9.65 3.66 -0.86
N ALA A 58 8.56 3.91 -1.58
CA ALA A 58 7.44 2.99 -1.70
C ALA A 58 7.10 2.73 -3.17
N HIS A 59 6.28 1.73 -3.45
CA HIS A 59 5.81 1.48 -4.82
C HIS A 59 4.74 2.48 -5.22
N ILE A 60 3.81 2.78 -4.30
CA ILE A 60 2.67 3.67 -4.54
C ILE A 60 2.53 4.61 -3.34
N VAL A 61 2.25 5.88 -3.61
CA VAL A 61 1.80 6.88 -2.63
C VAL A 61 0.40 7.31 -3.00
N LEU A 62 -0.55 7.19 -2.07
CA LEU A 62 -1.94 7.65 -2.20
C LEU A 62 -2.08 9.01 -1.51
N LYS A 63 -2.75 9.95 -2.18
CA LYS A 63 -3.04 11.27 -1.65
C LYS A 63 -4.10 11.22 -0.55
N GLU A 64 -4.06 12.19 0.40
CA GLU A 64 -4.90 12.26 1.60
C GLU A 64 -6.41 12.23 1.33
N ASP A 65 -6.83 12.73 0.18
CA ASP A 65 -8.24 12.76 -0.22
C ASP A 65 -8.64 11.59 -1.13
N GLY A 66 -7.70 10.69 -1.44
CA GLY A 66 -7.93 9.56 -2.35
C GLY A 66 -8.07 9.94 -3.83
N SER A 67 -7.90 11.22 -4.20
CA SER A 67 -8.18 11.71 -5.55
C SER A 67 -7.15 11.30 -6.60
N GLU A 68 -5.92 10.98 -6.20
CA GLU A 68 -4.85 10.55 -7.08
C GLU A 68 -3.83 9.67 -6.32
N ALA A 69 -3.06 8.90 -7.08
CA ALA A 69 -1.92 8.14 -6.56
C ALA A 69 -0.71 8.33 -7.47
N THR A 70 0.49 8.14 -6.93
CA THR A 70 1.73 8.12 -7.71
C THR A 70 2.44 6.79 -7.52
N GLN A 71 2.74 6.12 -8.62
CA GLN A 71 3.68 4.99 -8.59
C GLN A 71 5.10 5.53 -8.69
N MET A 72 6.01 5.06 -7.81
CA MET A 72 7.38 5.55 -7.74
C MET A 72 8.43 4.46 -7.99
N VAL A 73 8.06 3.18 -7.82
CA VAL A 73 8.94 2.04 -8.08
C VAL A 73 8.18 1.01 -8.90
N PRO A 74 8.77 0.47 -10.00
CA PRO A 74 8.15 -0.63 -10.74
C PRO A 74 7.94 -1.85 -9.85
N TYR A 75 6.85 -2.60 -10.02
CA TYR A 75 6.59 -3.81 -9.22
C TYR A 75 7.64 -4.91 -9.40
N SER A 76 8.34 -4.92 -10.53
CA SER A 76 9.48 -5.81 -10.78
C SER A 76 10.69 -5.52 -9.89
N ASN A 77 10.77 -4.31 -9.34
CA ASN A 77 11.84 -3.88 -8.45
C ASN A 77 11.37 -3.92 -6.98
N LYS A 78 12.33 -3.85 -6.09
CA LYS A 78 12.16 -3.78 -4.65
C LYS A 78 12.24 -2.31 -4.22
N ALA A 79 11.15 -1.74 -3.69
CA ALA A 79 11.19 -0.48 -2.95
C ALA A 79 11.78 -0.70 -1.55
N TRP A 80 12.26 0.35 -0.91
CA TRP A 80 12.91 0.29 0.41
C TRP A 80 11.98 0.87 1.48
N HIS A 81 11.00 0.08 1.93
CA HIS A 81 9.89 0.52 2.79
C HIS A 81 9.68 -0.31 4.08
N CYS A 82 10.12 -1.56 4.14
CA CYS A 82 9.85 -2.45 5.28
C CYS A 82 10.99 -3.45 5.55
N SER A 83 12.24 -2.99 5.40
CA SER A 83 13.45 -3.74 5.79
C SER A 83 13.51 -5.15 5.18
N SER A 84 13.49 -6.21 6.00
CA SER A 84 13.64 -7.60 5.57
C SER A 84 12.51 -8.09 4.64
N PHE A 85 11.36 -7.42 4.63
CA PHE A 85 10.22 -7.77 3.79
C PHE A 85 10.24 -7.14 2.39
N ASN A 86 11.14 -6.17 2.13
CA ASN A 86 11.21 -5.46 0.85
C ASN A 86 11.22 -6.37 -0.38
N SER A 87 11.95 -7.50 -0.32
CA SER A 87 12.12 -8.38 -1.49
C SER A 87 10.84 -9.09 -1.92
N ARG A 88 9.90 -9.31 -0.99
CA ARG A 88 8.65 -10.06 -1.23
C ARG A 88 7.40 -9.18 -1.27
N SER A 89 7.52 -7.87 -1.07
CA SER A 89 6.36 -7.00 -0.87
C SER A 89 6.24 -5.87 -1.89
N ILE A 90 5.02 -5.34 -1.97
CA ILE A 90 4.67 -4.04 -2.55
C ILE A 90 4.26 -3.13 -1.40
N GLY A 91 4.85 -1.93 -1.28
CA GLY A 91 4.47 -0.91 -0.31
C GLY A 91 3.47 0.08 -0.90
N LEU A 92 2.38 0.30 -0.19
CA LEU A 92 1.41 1.38 -0.40
C LEU A 92 1.49 2.35 0.77
N GLU A 93 1.82 3.60 0.50
CA GLU A 93 1.83 4.71 1.47
C GLU A 93 0.52 5.49 1.38
N MET A 94 -0.13 5.70 2.51
CA MET A 94 -1.24 6.63 2.67
C MET A 94 -0.70 7.96 3.16
N ALA A 95 -0.94 9.05 2.43
CA ALA A 95 -0.45 10.36 2.84
C ALA A 95 -1.25 10.86 4.05
N GLY A 96 -0.56 11.18 5.14
CA GLY A 96 -1.21 11.59 6.39
C GLY A 96 -0.38 11.32 7.61
N PHE A 97 -1.06 11.21 8.75
CA PHE A 97 -0.45 10.97 10.05
C PHE A 97 -1.28 9.93 10.80
N ALA A 98 -0.68 8.82 11.19
CA ALA A 98 -1.35 7.73 11.91
C ALA A 98 -2.11 8.22 13.16
N LYS A 99 -1.54 9.19 13.88
CA LYS A 99 -2.17 9.78 15.08
C LYS A 99 -3.44 10.59 14.80
N LYS A 100 -3.62 11.11 13.58
CA LYS A 100 -4.81 11.88 13.19
C LYS A 100 -5.89 11.00 12.58
N GLY A 101 -5.51 9.79 12.15
CA GLY A 101 -6.34 8.91 11.34
C GLY A 101 -6.52 9.43 9.90
N TYR A 102 -7.29 8.71 9.12
CA TYR A 102 -7.49 8.95 7.68
C TYR A 102 -8.97 9.12 7.38
N GLY A 103 -9.26 9.85 6.32
CA GLY A 103 -10.62 10.02 5.81
C GLY A 103 -11.24 8.70 5.34
N GLU A 104 -12.56 8.59 5.48
CA GLU A 104 -13.31 7.40 5.04
C GLU A 104 -13.08 7.09 3.56
N HIS A 105 -12.99 8.12 2.72
CA HIS A 105 -12.75 7.98 1.29
C HIS A 105 -11.32 7.49 1.01
N GLU A 106 -10.32 7.99 1.72
CA GLU A 106 -8.93 7.55 1.59
C GLU A 106 -8.79 6.06 1.94
N TRP A 107 -9.37 5.62 3.08
CA TRP A 107 -9.44 4.20 3.45
C TRP A 107 -10.10 3.35 2.37
N ALA A 108 -11.18 3.84 1.77
CA ALA A 108 -11.91 3.11 0.74
C ALA A 108 -11.08 2.97 -0.55
N VAL A 109 -10.38 4.04 -0.97
CA VAL A 109 -9.50 4.02 -2.14
C VAL A 109 -8.26 3.14 -1.88
N ALA A 110 -7.65 3.24 -0.70
CA ALA A 110 -6.54 2.36 -0.31
C ALA A 110 -6.94 0.88 -0.37
N ALA A 111 -8.13 0.53 0.15
CA ALA A 111 -8.65 -0.84 0.06
C ALA A 111 -8.86 -1.29 -1.40
N ARG A 112 -9.32 -0.39 -2.27
CA ARG A 112 -9.46 -0.66 -3.71
C ARG A 112 -8.11 -0.91 -4.38
N ILE A 113 -7.07 -0.13 -4.03
CA ILE A 113 -5.70 -0.32 -4.53
C ILE A 113 -5.14 -1.66 -4.05
N VAL A 114 -5.26 -1.98 -2.76
CA VAL A 114 -4.80 -3.27 -2.22
C VAL A 114 -5.51 -4.44 -2.91
N ALA A 115 -6.83 -4.37 -3.08
CA ALA A 115 -7.60 -5.40 -3.78
C ALA A 115 -7.14 -5.60 -5.23
N PHE A 116 -6.86 -4.50 -5.95
CA PHE A 116 -6.28 -4.54 -7.30
C PHE A 116 -4.91 -5.23 -7.30
N LEU A 117 -4.01 -4.88 -6.39
CA LEU A 117 -2.67 -5.45 -6.31
C LEU A 117 -2.71 -6.95 -5.97
N LEU A 118 -3.59 -7.36 -5.05
CA LEU A 118 -3.81 -8.78 -4.74
C LEU A 118 -4.26 -9.55 -5.98
N HIS A 119 -5.24 -9.00 -6.71
CA HIS A 119 -5.72 -9.60 -7.95
C HIS A 119 -4.64 -9.66 -9.05
N LYS A 120 -3.96 -8.53 -9.29
CA LYS A 120 -2.92 -8.40 -10.34
C LYS A 120 -1.77 -9.40 -10.15
N HIS A 121 -1.36 -9.62 -8.91
CA HIS A 121 -0.20 -10.46 -8.59
C HIS A 121 -0.56 -11.86 -8.08
N GLY A 122 -1.86 -12.24 -8.08
CA GLY A 122 -2.32 -13.54 -7.63
C GLY A 122 -2.06 -13.79 -6.13
N ILE A 123 -2.04 -12.73 -5.32
CA ILE A 123 -1.78 -12.81 -3.88
C ILE A 123 -3.08 -13.13 -3.15
N PRO A 124 -3.09 -14.08 -2.17
CA PRO A 124 -4.28 -14.43 -1.43
C PRO A 124 -4.89 -13.27 -0.64
N VAL A 125 -6.23 -13.20 -0.60
CA VAL A 125 -7.00 -12.16 0.12
C VAL A 125 -7.03 -12.50 1.61
N ARG A 126 -5.93 -12.25 2.31
CA ARG A 126 -5.74 -12.62 3.71
C ARG A 126 -4.92 -11.58 4.46
N TRP A 127 -5.32 -11.28 5.71
CA TRP A 127 -4.47 -10.53 6.62
C TRP A 127 -3.26 -11.39 7.02
N ALA A 128 -2.08 -11.03 6.55
CA ALA A 128 -0.81 -11.67 6.89
C ALA A 128 -0.29 -11.12 8.24
N LYS A 129 -0.97 -11.47 9.33
CA LYS A 129 -0.61 -11.02 10.69
C LYS A 129 0.83 -11.44 11.01
N ASN A 130 1.62 -10.53 11.58
CA ASN A 130 3.07 -10.69 11.84
C ASN A 130 3.91 -10.94 10.56
N GLY A 131 3.43 -10.52 9.40
CA GLY A 131 4.09 -10.73 8.11
C GLY A 131 4.20 -12.20 7.69
N GLN A 132 3.47 -13.10 8.38
CA GLN A 132 3.55 -14.54 8.11
C GLN A 132 2.64 -14.97 6.96
N GLY A 133 3.24 -15.70 6.01
CA GLY A 133 2.59 -16.18 4.80
C GLY A 133 2.27 -15.07 3.82
N SER A 134 1.49 -15.40 2.77
CA SER A 134 1.11 -14.49 1.69
C SER A 134 -0.17 -13.71 2.03
N GLY A 135 -0.32 -12.49 1.51
CA GLY A 135 -1.51 -11.67 1.74
C GLY A 135 -1.20 -10.18 1.80
N PHE A 136 -1.86 -9.46 2.72
CA PHE A 136 -1.58 -8.06 2.99
C PHE A 136 -1.57 -7.78 4.49
N CYS A 137 -0.83 -6.76 4.93
CA CYS A 137 -0.69 -6.40 6.33
C CYS A 137 -0.44 -4.89 6.48
N ARG A 138 -0.51 -4.41 7.73
CA ARG A 138 0.01 -3.10 8.15
C ARG A 138 1.53 -3.19 8.34
N HIS A 139 2.21 -2.07 8.25
CA HIS A 139 3.62 -1.99 8.69
C HIS A 139 3.75 -2.40 10.17
N TYR A 140 2.84 -1.96 11.01
CA TYR A 140 2.76 -2.36 12.44
C TYR A 140 2.82 -3.88 12.65
N ASP A 141 2.20 -4.68 11.78
CA ASP A 141 2.19 -6.15 11.88
C ASP A 141 3.59 -6.78 11.70
N LEU A 142 4.54 -6.07 11.11
CA LEU A 142 5.88 -6.60 10.83
C LEU A 142 6.84 -6.51 12.00
N GLY A 143 6.49 -5.71 13.04
CA GLY A 143 7.29 -5.56 14.25
C GLY A 143 8.74 -5.13 13.96
N ALA A 144 9.66 -5.56 14.79
CA ALA A 144 11.08 -5.21 14.66
C ALA A 144 11.70 -5.65 13.31
N ALA A 145 11.22 -6.75 12.71
CA ALA A 145 11.71 -7.23 11.41
C ALA A 145 11.32 -6.30 10.25
N GLY A 146 10.27 -5.48 10.42
CA GLY A 146 9.84 -4.43 9.51
C GLY A 146 10.29 -3.02 9.91
N SER A 147 11.20 -2.89 10.87
CA SER A 147 11.72 -1.62 11.42
C SER A 147 10.94 -1.03 12.62
N GLY A 148 9.91 -1.73 13.13
CA GLY A 148 9.24 -1.38 14.40
C GLY A 148 8.28 -0.20 14.33
N HIS A 149 7.69 0.05 13.19
CA HIS A 149 6.73 1.14 12.97
C HIS A 149 5.32 0.83 13.50
N HIS A 150 4.48 1.85 13.68
CA HIS A 150 3.12 1.74 14.22
C HIS A 150 2.02 2.09 13.20
N ASP A 151 2.39 2.33 11.95
CA ASP A 151 1.54 2.78 10.86
C ASP A 151 0.83 1.63 10.11
N PRO A 152 -0.26 1.91 9.40
CA PRO A 152 -1.05 3.14 9.45
C PRO A 152 -1.96 3.20 10.70
N THR A 153 -2.03 2.14 11.46
CA THR A 153 -2.74 2.04 12.75
C THR A 153 -2.25 0.85 13.56
N SER A 154 -2.21 0.99 14.88
CA SER A 154 -2.00 -0.13 15.81
C SER A 154 -3.32 -0.73 16.32
N ASP A 155 -4.47 -0.13 15.99
CA ASP A 155 -5.79 -0.61 16.39
C ASP A 155 -6.26 -1.76 15.47
N ASP A 156 -6.42 -2.95 16.04
CA ASP A 156 -6.86 -4.14 15.33
C ASP A 156 -8.32 -4.03 14.84
N ALA A 157 -9.19 -3.26 15.49
CA ALA A 157 -10.58 -3.08 15.06
C ALA A 157 -10.66 -2.19 13.82
N VAL A 158 -9.89 -1.09 13.80
CA VAL A 158 -9.74 -0.22 12.62
C VAL A 158 -9.19 -1.03 11.45
N TRP A 159 -8.11 -1.79 11.69
CA TRP A 159 -7.52 -2.62 10.65
C TRP A 159 -8.46 -3.74 10.15
N GLN A 160 -9.21 -4.38 11.04
CA GLN A 160 -10.19 -5.39 10.64
C GLN A 160 -11.29 -4.81 9.73
N THR A 161 -11.68 -3.56 9.97
CA THR A 161 -12.60 -2.85 9.07
C THR A 161 -11.99 -2.67 7.68
N PHE A 162 -10.72 -2.28 7.60
CA PHE A 162 -9.99 -2.21 6.33
C PHE A 162 -9.90 -3.58 5.63
N VAL A 163 -9.57 -4.64 6.37
CA VAL A 163 -9.54 -6.02 5.85
C VAL A 163 -10.88 -6.42 5.21
N ASN A 164 -11.99 -6.08 5.86
CA ASN A 164 -13.32 -6.37 5.33
C ASN A 164 -13.61 -5.57 4.05
N ARG A 165 -13.16 -4.32 3.96
CA ARG A 165 -13.25 -3.50 2.73
C ARG A 165 -12.45 -4.11 1.60
N VAL A 166 -11.20 -4.52 1.83
CA VAL A 166 -10.38 -5.19 0.81
C VAL A 166 -11.09 -6.43 0.27
N LYS A 167 -11.63 -7.28 1.15
CA LYS A 167 -12.41 -8.47 0.75
C LYS A 167 -13.61 -8.10 -0.12
N HIS A 168 -14.36 -7.08 0.28
CA HIS A 168 -15.50 -6.58 -0.50
C HIS A 168 -15.05 -6.08 -1.88
N GLU A 169 -13.96 -5.31 -1.97
CA GLU A 169 -13.45 -4.79 -3.24
C GLU A 169 -12.95 -5.91 -4.18
N VAL A 170 -12.35 -6.98 -3.65
CA VAL A 170 -11.98 -8.14 -4.44
C VAL A 170 -13.22 -8.85 -5.00
N GLN A 171 -14.25 -9.05 -4.18
CA GLN A 171 -15.52 -9.65 -4.61
C GLN A 171 -16.24 -8.81 -5.67
N ARG A 172 -16.21 -7.49 -5.52
CA ARG A 172 -16.77 -6.54 -6.49
C ARG A 172 -16.08 -6.63 -7.85
N GLY A 173 -14.77 -6.87 -7.88
CA GLY A 173 -13.99 -6.98 -9.11
C GLY A 173 -13.96 -5.69 -9.94
N GLY A 174 -13.99 -5.81 -11.27
CA GLY A 174 -14.02 -4.67 -12.19
C GLY A 174 -12.76 -3.81 -12.16
N PHE A 175 -11.60 -4.44 -12.02
CA PHE A 175 -10.31 -3.75 -12.07
C PHE A 175 -9.92 -3.42 -13.51
N ARG A 176 -9.25 -2.28 -13.68
CA ARG A 176 -8.65 -1.89 -14.95
C ARG A 176 -7.24 -2.49 -15.05
N PRO A 177 -6.99 -3.43 -15.98
CA PRO A 177 -5.68 -4.12 -16.07
C PRO A 177 -4.50 -3.18 -16.31
N GLU A 178 -4.76 -2.03 -16.97
CA GLU A 178 -3.76 -1.01 -17.29
C GLU A 178 -3.33 -0.15 -16.09
N TRP A 179 -4.06 -0.16 -14.99
CA TRP A 179 -3.65 0.59 -13.81
C TRP A 179 -2.35 0.01 -13.22
N GLY A 180 -1.33 0.85 -13.01
CA GLY A 180 -0.03 0.41 -12.48
C GLY A 180 0.75 -0.49 -13.46
N ARG A 181 0.97 -0.02 -14.68
CA ARG A 181 1.73 -0.76 -15.71
C ARG A 181 3.24 -0.81 -15.49
N HIS A 182 3.79 0.07 -14.68
CA HIS A 182 5.23 0.17 -14.42
C HIS A 182 5.72 -0.79 -13.35
#